data_7870f4a584c9afb0d29f2ee1a76fcd74
#
_entry.id   7870f4a584c9afb0d29f2ee1a76fcd74
#
_cell.length_a   1.000
_cell.length_b   1.000
_cell.length_c   1.000
_cell.angle_alpha   90.00
_cell.angle_beta   90.00
_cell.angle_gamma   90.00
#
_symmetry.space_group_name_H-M   'P 1'
#
loop_
_entity.id
_entity.type
_entity.pdbx_description
1 polymer ?
#
loop_
_entity_poly.entity_id
_entity_poly.type
_entity_poly.pdbx_seq_one_letter_code
_entity_poly.pdbx_strand_id
1 'polypeptide(L)' 'MKEIDLDETDFRLLDLLQRDAAQSNQALAERLHVSAPTCLRRTKRLWD' A
#
# COMPACT_ATOMS: atom_id res chain seq x y z
N MET A 1 -12.47 -19.49 6.12
CA MET A 1 -11.37 -18.92 5.40
C MET A 1 -11.55 -17.42 5.23
N LYS A 2 -10.51 -16.70 5.48
CA LYS A 2 -10.60 -15.26 5.41
C LYS A 2 -10.22 -14.76 4.03
N GLU A 3 -11.10 -14.01 3.42
CA GLU A 3 -10.81 -13.41 2.14
C GLU A 3 -10.11 -12.07 2.34
N ILE A 4 -9.13 -11.82 1.49
CA ILE A 4 -8.47 -10.52 1.49
C ILE A 4 -9.24 -9.63 0.53
N ASP A 5 -9.88 -8.63 1.11
CA ASP A 5 -10.71 -7.71 0.33
C ASP A 5 -9.85 -6.52 -0.09
N LEU A 6 -9.21 -6.64 -1.24
CA LEU A 6 -8.34 -5.59 -1.75
C LEU A 6 -9.16 -4.57 -2.52
N ASP A 7 -9.00 -3.31 -2.16
CA ASP A 7 -9.67 -2.24 -2.88
C ASP A 7 -8.70 -1.59 -3.88
N GLU A 8 -9.19 -0.55 -4.56
CA GLU A 8 -8.38 0.12 -5.59
C GLU A 8 -7.08 0.68 -5.03
N THR A 9 -7.12 1.19 -3.81
CA THR A 9 -5.93 1.72 -3.17
C THR A 9 -4.89 0.63 -2.97
N ASP A 10 -5.32 -0.55 -2.56
CA ASP A 10 -4.41 -1.68 -2.37
C ASP A 10 -3.79 -2.11 -3.69
N PHE A 11 -4.55 -2.12 -4.78
CA PHE A 11 -4.00 -2.47 -6.08
C PHE A 11 -2.98 -1.44 -6.55
N ARG A 12 -3.25 -0.17 -6.30
CA ARG A 12 -2.29 0.88 -6.63
C ARG A 12 -1.02 0.75 -5.82
N LEU A 13 -1.16 0.40 -4.54
CA LEU A 13 -0.01 0.20 -3.68
C LEU A 13 0.85 -0.96 -4.20
N LEU A 14 0.23 -2.07 -4.58
CA LEU A 14 0.97 -3.19 -5.14
C LEU A 14 1.72 -2.79 -6.40
N ASP A 15 1.07 -2.03 -7.27
CA ASP A 15 1.69 -1.57 -8.50
C ASP A 15 2.92 -0.72 -8.22
N LEU A 16 2.80 0.22 -7.28
CA LEU A 16 3.91 1.10 -6.92
C LEU A 16 5.07 0.31 -6.33
N LEU A 17 4.77 -0.68 -5.49
CA LEU A 17 5.80 -1.50 -4.88
C LEU A 17 6.51 -2.36 -5.92
N GLN A 18 5.80 -2.81 -6.92
CA GLN A 18 6.42 -3.59 -8.01
C GLN A 18 7.35 -2.74 -8.84
N ARG A 19 7.03 -1.46 -9.00
CA ARG A 19 7.86 -0.55 -9.79
C ARG A 19 9.10 -0.12 -9.04
N ASP A 20 8.96 0.12 -7.74
CA ASP A 20 10.07 0.60 -6.93
C ASP A 20 9.84 0.20 -5.49
N ALA A 21 10.39 -0.94 -5.12
CA ALA A 21 10.24 -1.47 -3.77
C ALA A 21 11.00 -0.65 -2.73
N ALA A 22 11.87 0.25 -3.16
CA ALA A 22 12.67 1.06 -2.24
C ALA A 22 11.96 2.35 -1.84
N GLN A 23 10.76 2.59 -2.34
CA GLN A 23 10.03 3.80 -1.98
C GLN A 23 9.74 3.83 -0.49
N SER A 24 9.89 5.03 0.12
CA SER A 24 9.55 5.19 1.52
C SER A 24 8.04 5.16 1.70
N ASN A 25 7.61 4.87 2.94
CA ASN A 25 6.19 4.88 3.25
C ASN A 25 5.57 6.25 2.99
N GLN A 26 6.31 7.31 3.29
CA GLN A 26 5.82 8.66 3.06
C GLN A 26 5.61 8.94 1.57
N ALA A 27 6.54 8.50 0.73
CA ALA A 27 6.40 8.67 -0.71
C ALA A 27 5.21 7.90 -1.25
N LEU A 28 5.02 6.68 -0.76
CA LEU A 28 3.87 5.87 -1.17
C LEU A 28 2.56 6.53 -0.75
N ALA A 29 2.51 7.06 0.48
CA ALA A 29 1.32 7.70 0.97
C ALA A 29 0.94 8.90 0.10
N GLU A 30 1.92 9.69 -0.30
CA GLU A 30 1.66 10.85 -1.15
C GLU A 30 1.12 10.43 -2.50
N ARG A 31 1.68 9.38 -3.08
CA ARG A 31 1.24 8.91 -4.39
C ARG A 31 -0.16 8.32 -4.33
N LEU A 32 -0.53 7.74 -3.20
CA LEU A 32 -1.85 7.13 -3.02
C LEU A 32 -2.87 8.11 -2.47
N HIS A 33 -2.45 9.31 -2.11
CA HIS A 33 -3.34 10.33 -1.54
C HIS A 33 -3.97 9.86 -0.23
N VAL A 34 -3.16 9.19 0.60
CA VAL A 34 -3.59 8.76 1.92
C VAL A 34 -2.56 9.23 2.94
N SER A 35 -2.93 9.15 4.23
CA SER A 35 -1.99 9.52 5.28
C SER A 35 -0.91 8.45 5.42
N ALA A 36 0.24 8.84 5.97
CA ALA A 36 1.33 7.90 6.17
C ALA A 36 0.93 6.72 7.08
N PRO A 37 0.23 6.94 8.21
CA PRO A 37 -0.23 5.80 9.02
C PRO A 37 -1.15 4.85 8.26
N THR A 38 -2.04 5.40 7.43
CA THR A 38 -2.94 4.58 6.65
C THR A 38 -2.15 3.74 5.63
N CYS A 39 -1.18 4.38 4.98
CA CYS A 39 -0.35 3.67 4.00
C CYS A 39 0.43 2.54 4.66
N LEU A 40 1.01 2.79 5.83
CA LEU A 40 1.76 1.79 6.56
C LEU A 40 0.87 0.60 6.92
N ARG A 41 -0.33 0.87 7.40
CA ARG A 41 -1.26 -0.18 7.78
C ARG A 41 -1.63 -1.04 6.59
N ARG A 42 -1.88 -0.42 5.44
CA ARG A 42 -2.23 -1.17 4.24
C ARG A 42 -1.06 -2.00 3.73
N THR A 43 0.14 -1.44 3.79
CA THR A 43 1.34 -2.16 3.37
C THR A 43 1.54 -3.41 4.23
N LYS A 44 1.38 -3.28 5.54
CA LYS A 44 1.52 -4.41 6.44
C LYS A 44 0.48 -5.48 6.16
N ARG A 45 -0.73 -5.07 5.84
CA ARG A 45 -1.79 -6.02 5.53
C ARG A 45 -1.47 -6.83 4.29
N LEU A 46 -0.82 -6.21 3.30
CA LEU A 46 -0.45 -6.91 2.09
C LEU A 46 0.64 -7.95 2.32
N TRP A 47 1.54 -7.68 3.27
CA TRP A 47 2.64 -8.59 3.54
C TRP A 47 2.29 -9.68 4.54
N ASP A 48 1.21 -9.54 5.24
CA ASP A 48 0.72 -10.58 6.14
C ASP A 48 -0.10 -11.61 5.37
#